data_2791fae0a037b2c792ab59ed49b45733
#
_entry.id   2791fae0a037b2c792ab59ed49b45733
#
_cell.length_a   1.000
_cell.length_b   1.000
_cell.length_c   1.000
_cell.angle_alpha   90.00
_cell.angle_beta   90.00
_cell.angle_gamma   90.00
#
_symmetry.space_group_name_H-M   'P 1'
#
loop_
_entity.id
_entity.type
_entity.pdbx_description
1 polymer ?
#
loop_
_entity_poly.entity_id
_entity_poly.type
_entity_poly.pdbx_seq_one_letter_code
_entity_poly.pdbx_strand_id
1 'polypeptide(L)'
;MKLRALFTISSRIARILLLVGTLLVSGAYLLGAYSGYIPPVRWIIPAFLGLFFPALLVAQIGVTIFWLLAWDKRRLLLMAAVWLISLPQLLVYFPISRAEKSLGTEEESLRILSYNVCAFGFKPHTKTSPNATLQYIKSSGADIVCIQEAMLNQNPWAGVVSKTLRSYLDEDYPYINVIRVNRGGSTLALLSKYPIKEAKEIPLPSWVNGAVAYKVDIRGKETLVINVHLESFRLRRVDGEDYLRLAKDGDAIRLKDALRAKLSPTFRSHNIQANIIHDLIQSYGSGRVIVCGDFNDTPLSYARYKIGEGLEDAF
;
A
#
# COMPACT_ATOMS: atom_id res chain seq x y z
N MET A 1 -18.85 -34.18 23.85
CA MET A 1 -17.85 -35.07 24.49
C MET A 1 -16.89 -35.72 23.48
N LYS A 2 -17.34 -36.19 22.31
CA LYS A 2 -16.49 -36.89 21.31
C LYS A 2 -15.43 -36.01 20.63
N LEU A 3 -15.65 -34.71 20.38
CA LEU A 3 -14.66 -33.83 19.76
C LEU A 3 -13.44 -33.56 20.67
N ARG A 4 -13.63 -33.46 21.99
CA ARG A 4 -12.51 -33.26 22.92
C ARG A 4 -11.53 -34.44 22.94
N ALA A 5 -11.99 -35.65 22.77
CA ALA A 5 -11.13 -36.85 22.75
C ALA A 5 -10.18 -36.89 21.56
N LEU A 6 -10.57 -36.32 20.42
CA LEU A 6 -9.74 -36.23 19.22
C LEU A 6 -8.52 -35.30 19.37
N PHE A 7 -8.59 -34.34 20.27
CA PHE A 7 -7.53 -33.36 20.53
C PHE A 7 -6.72 -33.64 21.81
N THR A 8 -6.93 -34.82 22.44
CA THR A 8 -6.15 -35.20 23.63
C THR A 8 -4.76 -35.61 23.23
N ILE A 9 -3.78 -34.73 23.44
CA ILE A 9 -2.38 -35.00 23.13
C ILE A 9 -1.77 -35.81 24.23
N SER A 10 -1.54 -37.11 23.96
CA SER A 10 -1.11 -38.07 24.99
C SER A 10 0.39 -38.00 25.27
N SER A 11 1.24 -37.61 24.31
CA SER A 11 2.69 -37.60 24.49
C SER A 11 3.22 -36.21 24.91
N ARG A 12 4.19 -36.19 25.83
CA ARG A 12 4.89 -34.96 26.26
C ARG A 12 5.59 -34.28 25.08
N ILE A 13 6.18 -35.06 24.18
CA ILE A 13 6.90 -34.58 22.99
C ILE A 13 5.94 -33.86 22.05
N ALA A 14 4.78 -34.46 21.74
CA ALA A 14 3.78 -33.82 20.87
C ALA A 14 3.29 -32.49 21.41
N ARG A 15 3.10 -32.39 22.75
CA ARG A 15 2.73 -31.12 23.39
C ARG A 15 3.80 -30.04 23.27
N ILE A 16 5.07 -30.42 23.38
CA ILE A 16 6.20 -29.49 23.19
C ILE A 16 6.27 -29.01 21.73
N LEU A 17 6.19 -29.93 20.77
CA LEU A 17 6.23 -29.60 19.34
C LEU A 17 5.08 -28.66 18.93
N LEU A 18 3.86 -28.93 19.42
CA LEU A 18 2.71 -28.06 19.18
C LEU A 18 2.88 -26.67 19.83
N LEU A 19 3.46 -26.61 21.02
CA LEU A 19 3.75 -25.32 21.66
C LEU A 19 4.79 -24.55 20.85
N VAL A 20 5.88 -25.19 20.44
CA VAL A 20 6.91 -24.56 19.61
C VAL A 20 6.32 -24.06 18.29
N GLY A 21 5.52 -24.89 17.60
CA GLY A 21 4.81 -24.48 16.38
C GLY A 21 3.90 -23.28 16.60
N THR A 22 3.14 -23.30 17.70
CA THR A 22 2.29 -22.17 18.11
C THR A 22 3.09 -20.89 18.30
N LEU A 23 4.20 -20.95 19.04
CA LEU A 23 5.06 -19.80 19.29
C LEU A 23 5.71 -19.26 18.01
N LEU A 24 6.12 -20.15 17.10
CA LEU A 24 6.69 -19.76 15.81
C LEU A 24 5.66 -19.05 14.93
N VAL A 25 4.44 -19.60 14.81
CA VAL A 25 3.37 -18.98 14.01
C VAL A 25 2.97 -17.63 14.62
N SER A 26 2.73 -17.57 15.93
CA SER A 26 2.34 -16.34 16.63
C SER A 26 3.45 -15.29 16.59
N GLY A 27 4.71 -15.70 16.72
CA GLY A 27 5.86 -14.82 16.60
C GLY A 27 6.01 -14.25 15.21
N ALA A 28 5.90 -15.09 14.16
CA ALA A 28 5.93 -14.64 12.76
C ALA A 28 4.76 -13.70 12.45
N TYR A 29 3.56 -14.02 12.94
CA TYR A 29 2.38 -13.18 12.82
C TYR A 29 2.58 -11.79 13.45
N LEU A 30 3.03 -11.72 14.70
CA LEU A 30 3.29 -10.46 15.38
C LEU A 30 4.42 -9.67 14.69
N LEU A 31 5.48 -10.35 14.28
CA LEU A 31 6.59 -9.71 13.56
C LEU A 31 6.14 -9.14 12.20
N GLY A 32 5.23 -9.82 11.51
CA GLY A 32 4.58 -9.33 10.30
C GLY A 32 3.63 -8.15 10.58
N ALA A 33 2.82 -8.23 11.64
CA ALA A 33 1.92 -7.17 12.07
C ALA A 33 2.68 -5.86 12.37
N TYR A 34 3.85 -5.96 13.00
CA TYR A 34 4.68 -4.82 13.36
C TYR A 34 5.85 -4.56 12.41
N SER A 35 5.80 -5.10 11.20
CA SER A 35 6.87 -4.95 10.19
C SER A 35 7.16 -3.49 9.84
N GLY A 36 6.17 -2.62 9.86
CA GLY A 36 6.30 -1.19 9.57
C GLY A 36 7.25 -0.42 10.49
N TYR A 37 7.49 -0.93 11.68
CA TYR A 37 8.40 -0.30 12.66
C TYR A 37 9.87 -0.68 12.48
N ILE A 38 10.17 -1.64 11.59
CA ILE A 38 11.51 -2.19 11.42
C ILE A 38 12.02 -1.89 10.01
N PRO A 39 13.04 -1.01 9.89
CA PRO A 39 13.60 -0.66 8.59
C PRO A 39 14.13 -1.89 7.84
N PRO A 40 13.71 -2.15 6.59
CA PRO A 40 14.16 -3.30 5.79
C PRO A 40 15.67 -3.35 5.54
N VAL A 41 16.34 -2.21 5.55
CA VAL A 41 17.81 -2.14 5.43
C VAL A 41 18.51 -2.70 6.66
N ARG A 42 17.89 -2.64 7.83
CA ARG A 42 18.43 -3.18 9.09
C ARG A 42 18.09 -4.67 9.25
N TRP A 43 16.84 -5.04 8.98
CA TRP A 43 16.37 -6.42 9.07
C TRP A 43 15.20 -6.65 8.10
N ILE A 44 15.45 -7.44 7.07
CA ILE A 44 14.52 -7.60 5.96
C ILE A 44 13.39 -8.60 6.23
N ILE A 45 13.57 -9.54 7.17
CA ILE A 45 12.59 -10.61 7.44
C ILE A 45 11.21 -10.04 7.81
N PRO A 46 11.06 -9.02 8.69
CA PRO A 46 9.77 -8.43 8.99
C PRO A 46 9.03 -7.91 7.76
N ALA A 47 9.74 -7.30 6.79
CA ALA A 47 9.11 -6.81 5.56
C ALA A 47 8.50 -7.96 4.73
N PHE A 48 9.20 -9.11 4.63
CA PHE A 48 8.62 -10.31 4.01
C PHE A 48 7.37 -10.81 4.77
N LEU A 49 7.45 -10.89 6.09
CA LEU A 49 6.31 -11.32 6.91
C LEU A 49 5.13 -10.34 6.81
N GLY A 50 5.39 -9.03 6.73
CA GLY A 50 4.38 -8.02 6.49
C GLY A 50 3.71 -8.14 5.12
N LEU A 51 4.49 -8.48 4.06
CA LEU A 51 3.93 -8.76 2.73
C LEU A 51 3.03 -10.00 2.73
N PHE A 52 3.41 -11.05 3.48
CA PHE A 52 2.63 -12.28 3.61
C PHE A 52 1.67 -12.28 4.82
N PHE A 53 1.40 -11.11 5.40
CA PHE A 53 0.55 -10.97 6.57
C PHE A 53 -0.83 -11.66 6.45
N PRO A 54 -1.57 -11.62 5.30
CA PRO A 54 -2.83 -12.35 5.17
C PRO A 54 -2.70 -13.86 5.41
N ALA A 55 -1.63 -14.48 4.92
CA ALA A 55 -1.38 -15.90 5.13
C ALA A 55 -1.04 -16.19 6.60
N LEU A 56 -0.26 -15.32 7.24
CA LEU A 56 0.06 -15.44 8.67
C LEU A 56 -1.19 -15.25 9.55
N LEU A 57 -2.09 -14.35 9.17
CA LEU A 57 -3.36 -14.13 9.83
C LEU A 57 -4.23 -15.41 9.78
N VAL A 58 -4.36 -16.03 8.60
CA VAL A 58 -5.09 -17.30 8.45
C VAL A 58 -4.45 -18.39 9.31
N ALA A 59 -3.12 -18.50 9.33
CA ALA A 59 -2.42 -19.46 10.17
C ALA A 59 -2.67 -19.19 11.67
N GLN A 60 -2.64 -17.92 12.11
CA GLN A 60 -2.91 -17.53 13.50
C GLN A 60 -4.36 -17.85 13.91
N ILE A 61 -5.33 -17.63 13.02
CA ILE A 61 -6.73 -18.04 13.21
C ILE A 61 -6.80 -19.56 13.40
N GLY A 62 -6.15 -20.33 12.51
CA GLY A 62 -6.12 -21.80 12.58
C GLY A 62 -5.54 -22.32 13.91
N VAL A 63 -4.42 -21.74 14.36
CA VAL A 63 -3.83 -22.07 15.67
C VAL A 63 -4.78 -21.74 16.82
N THR A 64 -5.47 -20.60 16.75
CA THR A 64 -6.44 -20.20 17.76
C THR A 64 -7.63 -21.17 17.83
N ILE A 65 -8.19 -21.54 16.66
CA ILE A 65 -9.27 -22.52 16.56
C ILE A 65 -8.82 -23.88 17.12
N PHE A 66 -7.60 -24.32 16.78
CA PHE A 66 -7.06 -25.58 17.31
C PHE A 66 -7.03 -25.59 18.85
N TRP A 67 -6.51 -24.56 19.50
CA TRP A 67 -6.47 -24.49 20.96
C TRP A 67 -7.85 -24.30 21.60
N LEU A 68 -8.79 -23.68 20.88
CA LEU A 68 -10.19 -23.58 21.30
C LEU A 68 -10.85 -24.97 21.35
N LEU A 69 -10.64 -25.79 20.33
CA LEU A 69 -11.16 -27.16 20.24
C LEU A 69 -10.46 -28.08 21.27
N ALA A 70 -9.15 -27.91 21.49
CA ALA A 70 -8.41 -28.62 22.52
C ALA A 70 -8.78 -28.18 23.96
N TRP A 71 -9.45 -27.04 24.11
CA TRP A 71 -9.87 -26.47 25.40
C TRP A 71 -8.72 -26.23 26.37
N ASP A 72 -7.54 -25.84 25.88
CA ASP A 72 -6.39 -25.56 26.71
C ASP A 72 -6.38 -24.09 27.16
N LYS A 73 -6.83 -23.86 28.41
CA LYS A 73 -6.98 -22.49 28.93
C LYS A 73 -5.70 -21.66 28.92
N ARG A 74 -4.53 -22.29 29.15
CA ARG A 74 -3.23 -21.57 29.16
C ARG A 74 -2.85 -21.09 27.76
N ARG A 75 -3.06 -21.94 26.72
CA ARG A 75 -2.78 -21.57 25.34
C ARG A 75 -3.82 -20.60 24.80
N LEU A 76 -5.08 -20.72 25.24
CA LEU A 76 -6.11 -19.73 24.90
C LEU A 76 -5.80 -18.35 25.48
N LEU A 77 -5.26 -18.27 26.71
CA LEU A 77 -4.80 -17.00 27.27
C LEU A 77 -3.65 -16.41 26.44
N LEU A 78 -2.70 -17.26 25.99
CA LEU A 78 -1.63 -16.83 25.07
C LEU A 78 -2.20 -16.28 23.75
N MET A 79 -3.19 -16.99 23.16
CA MET A 79 -3.84 -16.51 21.93
C MET A 79 -4.56 -15.17 22.15
N ALA A 80 -5.27 -15.02 23.27
CA ALA A 80 -5.93 -13.76 23.62
C ALA A 80 -4.92 -12.61 23.73
N ALA A 81 -3.76 -12.85 24.34
CA ALA A 81 -2.69 -11.86 24.43
C ALA A 81 -2.14 -11.49 23.02
N VAL A 82 -1.91 -12.47 22.14
CA VAL A 82 -1.44 -12.23 20.76
C VAL A 82 -2.46 -11.38 19.99
N TRP A 83 -3.76 -11.68 20.09
CA TRP A 83 -4.81 -10.91 19.43
C TRP A 83 -4.92 -9.49 20.00
N LEU A 84 -4.82 -9.33 21.33
CA LEU A 84 -4.85 -8.00 21.95
C LEU A 84 -3.67 -7.14 21.52
N ILE A 85 -2.46 -7.70 21.51
CA ILE A 85 -1.25 -7.00 21.05
C ILE A 85 -1.37 -6.62 19.58
N SER A 86 -1.89 -7.49 18.71
CA SER A 86 -1.99 -7.22 17.27
C SER A 86 -3.18 -6.34 16.88
N LEU A 87 -4.13 -6.10 17.78
CA LEU A 87 -5.37 -5.38 17.47
C LEU A 87 -5.15 -4.01 16.80
N PRO A 88 -4.22 -3.14 17.24
CA PRO A 88 -3.97 -1.88 16.56
C PRO A 88 -3.57 -2.08 15.09
N GLN A 89 -2.73 -3.08 14.80
CA GLN A 89 -2.25 -3.36 13.45
C GLN A 89 -3.32 -4.01 12.57
N LEU A 90 -4.21 -4.80 13.18
CA LEU A 90 -5.39 -5.32 12.49
C LEU A 90 -6.34 -4.20 12.06
N LEU A 91 -6.53 -3.18 12.89
CA LEU A 91 -7.36 -2.02 12.56
C LEU A 91 -6.72 -1.14 11.47
N VAL A 92 -5.40 -1.11 11.37
CA VAL A 92 -4.68 -0.50 10.24
C VAL A 92 -4.87 -1.31 8.96
N TYR A 93 -4.83 -2.63 9.05
CA TYR A 93 -4.96 -3.51 7.88
C TYR A 93 -6.40 -3.64 7.38
N PHE A 94 -7.36 -3.65 8.31
CA PHE A 94 -8.80 -3.69 8.06
C PHE A 94 -9.46 -2.49 8.73
N PRO A 95 -9.38 -1.30 8.12
CA PRO A 95 -9.97 -0.11 8.71
C PRO A 95 -11.49 -0.31 8.84
N ILE A 96 -11.99 -0.17 10.06
CA ILE A 96 -13.43 -0.13 10.29
C ILE A 96 -13.85 1.31 10.08
N SER A 97 -14.40 1.60 8.90
CA SER A 97 -15.05 2.89 8.66
C SER A 97 -16.14 3.09 9.70
N ARG A 98 -15.92 3.98 10.63
CA ARG A 98 -17.03 4.53 11.38
C ARG A 98 -17.86 5.32 10.39
N ALA A 99 -19.17 5.05 10.34
CA ALA A 99 -20.11 5.79 9.53
C ALA A 99 -19.74 7.29 9.56
N GLU A 100 -19.78 7.92 8.41
CA GLU A 100 -19.41 9.32 8.22
C GLU A 100 -19.74 10.14 9.47
N LYS A 101 -18.74 10.52 10.25
CA LYS A 101 -18.87 11.74 11.03
C LYS A 101 -19.32 12.75 10.00
N SER A 102 -20.47 13.38 10.21
CA SER A 102 -20.91 14.49 9.37
C SER A 102 -19.68 15.40 9.25
N LEU A 103 -18.92 15.18 8.17
CA LEU A 103 -17.92 16.14 7.75
C LEU A 103 -18.73 17.41 7.72
N GLY A 104 -18.25 18.49 8.33
CA GLY A 104 -18.94 19.77 8.39
C GLY A 104 -19.58 20.13 7.05
N THR A 105 -20.15 21.28 6.88
CA THR A 105 -20.78 21.67 5.62
C THR A 105 -19.91 21.24 4.42
N GLU A 106 -20.49 20.92 3.26
CA GLU A 106 -19.75 20.57 2.03
C GLU A 106 -18.62 21.59 1.72
N GLU A 107 -18.81 22.83 2.17
CA GLU A 107 -17.82 23.90 2.06
C GLU A 107 -16.55 23.68 2.89
N GLU A 108 -16.57 22.86 3.92
CA GLU A 108 -15.41 22.57 4.77
C GLU A 108 -14.68 21.27 4.37
N SER A 109 -15.34 20.37 3.64
CA SER A 109 -14.78 19.11 3.21
C SER A 109 -13.84 19.29 2.00
N LEU A 110 -12.82 18.43 1.89
CA LEU A 110 -11.93 18.31 0.74
C LEU A 110 -11.93 16.87 0.26
N ARG A 111 -12.41 16.65 -0.97
CA ARG A 111 -12.47 15.33 -1.56
C ARG A 111 -11.25 15.08 -2.42
N ILE A 112 -10.48 14.03 -2.10
CA ILE A 112 -9.26 13.66 -2.82
C ILE A 112 -9.44 12.26 -3.41
N LEU A 113 -9.07 12.11 -4.68
CA LEU A 113 -8.98 10.83 -5.37
C LEU A 113 -7.51 10.52 -5.69
N SER A 114 -7.01 9.37 -5.27
CA SER A 114 -5.74 8.80 -5.72
C SER A 114 -6.01 7.59 -6.59
N TYR A 115 -5.47 7.56 -7.80
CA TYR A 115 -5.80 6.52 -8.77
C TYR A 115 -4.62 6.15 -9.68
N ASN A 116 -4.11 4.93 -9.55
CA ASN A 116 -3.24 4.34 -10.55
C ASN A 116 -4.10 3.90 -11.74
N VAL A 117 -3.96 4.59 -12.88
CA VAL A 117 -4.85 4.42 -14.03
C VAL A 117 -4.32 3.40 -15.05
N CYS A 118 -3.13 2.86 -14.86
CA CYS A 118 -2.50 1.88 -15.76
C CYS A 118 -2.68 2.26 -17.25
N ALA A 119 -2.15 3.43 -17.65
CA ALA A 119 -2.29 3.99 -19.00
C ALA A 119 -3.77 4.12 -19.47
N PHE A 120 -4.70 4.36 -18.55
CA PHE A 120 -6.15 4.39 -18.81
C PHE A 120 -6.68 3.08 -19.43
N GLY A 121 -6.09 1.95 -19.01
CA GLY A 121 -6.41 0.62 -19.50
C GLY A 121 -6.03 0.41 -20.97
N PHE A 122 -5.09 1.21 -21.49
CA PHE A 122 -4.66 1.20 -22.92
C PHE A 122 -5.81 1.40 -23.91
N LYS A 123 -6.88 2.07 -23.49
CA LYS A 123 -8.06 2.33 -24.32
C LYS A 123 -8.17 3.81 -24.68
N PRO A 124 -8.47 4.14 -25.93
CA PRO A 124 -8.72 5.54 -26.31
C PRO A 124 -10.00 6.07 -25.67
N HIS A 125 -10.10 7.39 -25.64
CA HIS A 125 -11.34 8.09 -25.32
C HIS A 125 -11.92 8.72 -26.59
N THR A 126 -13.12 8.34 -26.96
CA THR A 126 -13.84 8.90 -28.10
C THR A 126 -15.29 9.22 -27.69
N LYS A 127 -16.00 10.01 -28.51
CA LYS A 127 -17.42 10.32 -28.27
C LYS A 127 -18.30 9.08 -28.30
N THR A 128 -17.96 8.08 -29.15
CA THR A 128 -18.72 6.83 -29.30
C THR A 128 -18.25 5.73 -28.36
N SER A 129 -17.04 5.81 -27.83
CA SER A 129 -16.46 4.86 -26.87
C SER A 129 -15.70 5.62 -25.78
N PRO A 130 -16.42 6.17 -24.80
CA PRO A 130 -15.79 6.90 -23.71
C PRO A 130 -14.91 5.99 -22.83
N ASN A 131 -13.75 6.48 -22.46
CA ASN A 131 -12.87 5.75 -21.54
C ASN A 131 -13.45 5.75 -20.12
N ALA A 132 -13.67 4.55 -19.57
CA ALA A 132 -14.34 4.40 -18.27
C ALA A 132 -13.55 5.03 -17.11
N THR A 133 -12.21 5.01 -17.15
CA THR A 133 -11.36 5.64 -16.14
C THR A 133 -11.54 7.16 -16.13
N LEU A 134 -11.58 7.80 -17.32
CA LEU A 134 -11.84 9.24 -17.42
C LEU A 134 -13.26 9.60 -16.96
N GLN A 135 -14.25 8.78 -17.31
CA GLN A 135 -15.62 8.97 -16.81
C GLN A 135 -15.69 8.87 -15.29
N TYR A 136 -15.02 7.89 -14.70
CA TYR A 136 -14.96 7.73 -13.25
C TYR A 136 -14.30 8.93 -12.57
N ILE A 137 -13.17 9.43 -13.08
CA ILE A 137 -12.51 10.63 -12.57
C ILE A 137 -13.48 11.82 -12.58
N LYS A 138 -14.16 12.06 -13.70
CA LYS A 138 -15.13 13.16 -13.84
C LYS A 138 -16.31 13.00 -12.86
N SER A 139 -16.86 11.79 -12.76
CA SER A 139 -18.04 11.53 -11.89
C SER A 139 -17.69 11.45 -10.40
N SER A 140 -16.43 11.31 -10.02
CA SER A 140 -16.01 11.27 -8.62
C SER A 140 -16.30 12.55 -7.86
N GLY A 141 -16.37 13.69 -8.57
CA GLY A 141 -16.56 15.01 -7.97
C GLY A 141 -15.40 15.45 -7.07
N ALA A 142 -14.25 14.73 -7.11
CA ALA A 142 -13.09 15.05 -6.28
C ALA A 142 -12.61 16.49 -6.53
N ASP A 143 -12.04 17.11 -5.50
CA ASP A 143 -11.47 18.46 -5.62
C ASP A 143 -10.02 18.40 -6.11
N ILE A 144 -9.33 17.31 -5.76
CA ILE A 144 -7.97 17.02 -6.20
C ILE A 144 -7.90 15.55 -6.64
N VAL A 145 -7.28 15.29 -7.79
CA VAL A 145 -7.03 13.93 -8.29
C VAL A 145 -5.54 13.72 -8.50
N CYS A 146 -4.96 12.78 -7.77
CA CYS A 146 -3.59 12.33 -7.93
C CYS A 146 -3.58 11.07 -8.80
N ILE A 147 -2.98 11.14 -9.98
CA ILE A 147 -2.95 10.05 -10.96
C ILE A 147 -1.54 9.46 -11.02
N GLN A 148 -1.44 8.13 -11.00
CA GLN A 148 -0.21 7.39 -11.24
C GLN A 148 -0.35 6.59 -12.55
N GLU A 149 0.77 6.29 -13.19
CA GLU A 149 0.85 5.57 -14.46
C GLU A 149 -0.01 6.18 -15.59
N ALA A 150 -0.10 7.49 -15.66
CA ALA A 150 -0.91 8.15 -16.68
C ALA A 150 -0.40 7.89 -18.10
N MET A 151 0.91 7.64 -18.28
CA MET A 151 1.59 7.32 -19.55
C MET A 151 1.23 8.22 -20.72
N LEU A 152 0.83 9.46 -20.45
CA LEU A 152 0.39 10.45 -21.44
C LEU A 152 1.53 10.76 -22.42
N ASN A 153 1.29 10.59 -23.72
CA ASN A 153 2.23 10.83 -24.82
C ASN A 153 3.52 9.97 -24.79
N GLN A 154 3.55 8.90 -24.00
CA GLN A 154 4.73 8.03 -23.89
C GLN A 154 4.69 6.83 -24.82
N ASN A 155 3.49 6.42 -25.19
CA ASN A 155 3.28 5.25 -26.02
C ASN A 155 2.22 5.58 -27.08
N PRO A 156 2.50 5.33 -28.38
CA PRO A 156 1.51 5.47 -29.45
C PRO A 156 0.23 4.63 -29.20
N TRP A 157 0.34 3.59 -28.38
CA TRP A 157 -0.75 2.70 -27.97
C TRP A 157 -1.43 3.13 -26.66
N ALA A 158 -0.89 4.14 -25.94
CA ALA A 158 -1.58 4.73 -24.81
C ALA A 158 -2.81 5.47 -25.34
N GLY A 159 -3.98 4.92 -25.06
CA GLY A 159 -5.23 5.38 -25.64
C GLY A 159 -5.63 6.80 -25.26
N VAL A 160 -5.11 7.35 -24.15
CA VAL A 160 -5.37 8.71 -23.68
C VAL A 160 -4.08 9.53 -23.78
N VAL A 161 -4.14 10.65 -24.50
CA VAL A 161 -3.05 11.62 -24.59
C VAL A 161 -3.37 12.87 -23.78
N SER A 162 -2.34 13.68 -23.46
CA SER A 162 -2.51 14.90 -22.66
C SER A 162 -3.57 15.85 -23.21
N LYS A 163 -3.69 15.96 -24.54
CA LYS A 163 -4.73 16.78 -25.18
C LYS A 163 -6.13 16.26 -24.85
N THR A 164 -6.34 14.94 -24.94
CA THR A 164 -7.63 14.30 -24.63
C THR A 164 -7.97 14.47 -23.16
N LEU A 165 -7.00 14.23 -22.25
CA LEU A 165 -7.20 14.45 -20.83
C LEU A 165 -7.69 15.86 -20.53
N ARG A 166 -6.98 16.88 -21.06
CA ARG A 166 -7.34 18.27 -20.89
C ARG A 166 -8.73 18.58 -21.47
N SER A 167 -8.95 18.31 -22.75
CA SER A 167 -10.22 18.63 -23.41
C SER A 167 -11.45 17.97 -22.80
N TYR A 168 -11.27 16.90 -22.02
CA TYR A 168 -12.38 16.21 -21.36
C TYR A 168 -12.62 16.67 -19.92
N LEU A 169 -11.57 17.17 -19.22
CA LEU A 169 -11.61 17.47 -17.79
C LEU A 169 -11.34 18.94 -17.46
N ASP A 170 -11.04 19.83 -18.42
CA ASP A 170 -10.72 21.25 -18.17
C ASP A 170 -11.82 22.01 -17.43
N GLU A 171 -13.09 21.70 -17.71
CA GLU A 171 -14.22 22.36 -17.04
C GLU A 171 -14.30 21.99 -15.55
N ASP A 172 -13.96 20.74 -15.22
CA ASP A 172 -14.02 20.22 -13.85
C ASP A 172 -12.72 20.53 -13.08
N TYR A 173 -11.58 20.54 -13.79
CA TYR A 173 -10.25 20.72 -13.22
C TYR A 173 -9.45 21.76 -14.02
N PRO A 174 -9.61 23.05 -13.71
CA PRO A 174 -8.90 24.12 -14.45
C PRO A 174 -7.40 24.09 -14.28
N TYR A 175 -6.90 23.40 -13.24
CA TYR A 175 -5.46 23.29 -12.99
C TYR A 175 -5.01 21.82 -13.15
N ILE A 176 -4.32 21.55 -14.27
CA ILE A 176 -3.79 20.22 -14.60
C ILE A 176 -2.28 20.33 -14.77
N ASN A 177 -1.55 19.57 -13.95
CA ASN A 177 -0.11 19.42 -14.07
C ASN A 177 0.25 17.96 -14.36
N VAL A 178 1.19 17.74 -15.28
CA VAL A 178 1.64 16.42 -15.72
C VAL A 178 3.15 16.39 -15.71
N ILE A 179 3.75 15.53 -14.92
CA ILE A 179 5.21 15.38 -14.83
C ILE A 179 5.59 13.94 -15.15
N ARG A 180 6.56 13.79 -16.03
CA ARG A 180 7.22 12.52 -16.31
C ARG A 180 8.44 12.41 -15.40
N VAL A 181 8.41 11.47 -14.48
CA VAL A 181 9.47 11.26 -13.48
C VAL A 181 10.63 10.42 -14.03
N ASN A 182 11.82 10.55 -13.43
CA ASN A 182 13.01 9.75 -13.73
C ASN A 182 13.37 9.66 -15.24
N ARG A 183 13.50 10.81 -15.92
CA ARG A 183 13.99 10.94 -17.32
C ARG A 183 13.40 9.95 -18.34
N GLY A 184 12.24 9.41 -18.08
CA GLY A 184 11.63 8.44 -18.98
C GLY A 184 10.77 7.42 -18.30
N GLY A 185 10.61 7.53 -17.00
CA GLY A 185 9.77 6.69 -16.19
C GLY A 185 8.28 6.97 -16.35
N SER A 186 7.53 6.62 -15.33
CA SER A 186 6.08 6.80 -15.27
C SER A 186 5.68 8.27 -15.29
N THR A 187 4.45 8.53 -15.67
CA THR A 187 3.86 9.86 -15.63
C THR A 187 2.95 9.98 -14.42
N LEU A 188 3.20 11.00 -13.59
CA LEU A 188 2.32 11.42 -12.51
C LEU A 188 1.55 12.67 -12.95
N ALA A 189 0.27 12.74 -12.60
CA ALA A 189 -0.51 13.93 -12.87
C ALA A 189 -1.27 14.37 -11.61
N LEU A 190 -1.46 15.67 -11.50
CA LEU A 190 -2.36 16.30 -10.54
C LEU A 190 -3.42 17.08 -11.31
N LEU A 191 -4.68 16.76 -11.04
CA LEU A 191 -5.82 17.57 -11.48
C LEU A 191 -6.40 18.25 -10.24
N SER A 192 -6.67 19.53 -10.33
CA SER A 192 -7.12 20.31 -9.18
C SER A 192 -8.15 21.37 -9.57
N LYS A 193 -9.15 21.55 -8.72
CA LYS A 193 -10.05 22.72 -8.76
C LYS A 193 -9.37 23.98 -8.21
N TYR A 194 -8.24 23.80 -7.50
CA TYR A 194 -7.50 24.88 -6.86
C TYR A 194 -6.18 25.18 -7.58
N PRO A 195 -5.68 26.43 -7.50
CA PRO A 195 -4.44 26.82 -8.18
C PRO A 195 -3.22 26.00 -7.73
N ILE A 196 -2.51 25.42 -8.70
CA ILE A 196 -1.22 24.79 -8.48
C ILE A 196 -0.13 25.85 -8.65
N LYS A 197 0.52 26.24 -7.56
CA LYS A 197 1.54 27.31 -7.53
C LYS A 197 2.92 26.78 -7.96
N GLU A 198 3.24 25.57 -7.55
CA GLU A 198 4.53 24.94 -7.82
C GLU A 198 4.33 23.42 -7.97
N ALA A 199 5.12 22.81 -8.85
CA ALA A 199 5.18 21.36 -9.02
C ALA A 199 6.65 20.95 -9.20
N LYS A 200 7.14 20.07 -8.32
CA LYS A 200 8.54 19.67 -8.32
C LYS A 200 8.65 18.15 -8.15
N GLU A 201 9.41 17.52 -9.02
CA GLU A 201 9.79 16.11 -8.86
C GLU A 201 10.62 15.92 -7.59
N ILE A 202 10.29 14.90 -6.79
CA ILE A 202 11.10 14.44 -5.68
C ILE A 202 12.09 13.41 -6.24
N PRO A 203 13.41 13.64 -6.13
CA PRO A 203 14.41 12.73 -6.67
C PRO A 203 14.44 11.43 -5.86
N LEU A 204 13.71 10.41 -6.30
CA LEU A 204 13.70 9.08 -5.71
C LEU A 204 14.60 8.12 -6.49
N PRO A 205 15.35 7.22 -5.83
CA PRO A 205 16.13 6.18 -6.49
C PRO A 205 15.19 5.14 -7.11
N SER A 206 14.83 5.36 -8.37
CA SER A 206 14.03 4.46 -9.20
C SER A 206 14.33 4.73 -10.68
N TRP A 207 14.13 3.72 -11.54
CA TRP A 207 14.22 3.88 -12.98
C TRP A 207 12.90 4.28 -13.62
N VAL A 208 11.78 3.96 -12.98
CA VAL A 208 10.44 4.10 -13.58
C VAL A 208 9.52 4.92 -12.69
N ASN A 209 9.52 4.65 -11.39
CA ASN A 209 8.59 5.22 -10.43
C ASN A 209 9.18 6.46 -9.77
N GLY A 210 8.36 7.29 -9.14
CA GLY A 210 8.82 8.54 -8.52
C GLY A 210 7.73 9.21 -7.71
N ALA A 211 7.99 10.41 -7.27
CA ALA A 211 7.01 11.23 -6.58
C ALA A 211 7.11 12.68 -7.02
N VAL A 212 6.00 13.42 -6.90
CA VAL A 212 5.94 14.85 -7.19
C VAL A 212 5.29 15.57 -6.02
N ALA A 213 5.92 16.64 -5.59
CA ALA A 213 5.42 17.57 -4.60
C ALA A 213 4.76 18.77 -5.31
N TYR A 214 3.56 19.10 -4.92
CA TYR A 214 2.78 20.22 -5.45
C TYR A 214 2.44 21.19 -4.32
N LYS A 215 2.67 22.48 -4.51
CA LYS A 215 2.08 23.52 -3.66
C LYS A 215 0.76 23.96 -4.27
N VAL A 216 -0.32 23.67 -3.58
CA VAL A 216 -1.68 23.95 -4.02
C VAL A 216 -2.31 24.99 -3.08
N ASP A 217 -2.91 26.02 -3.63
CA ASP A 217 -3.63 27.03 -2.86
C ASP A 217 -5.07 26.57 -2.63
N ILE A 218 -5.30 25.86 -1.54
CA ILE A 218 -6.62 25.35 -1.20
C ILE A 218 -7.36 26.35 -0.32
N ARG A 219 -8.28 27.10 -0.93
CA ARG A 219 -9.11 28.11 -0.23
C ARG A 219 -8.26 29.16 0.50
N GLY A 220 -7.22 29.69 -0.16
CA GLY A 220 -6.30 30.67 0.40
C GLY A 220 -5.27 30.12 1.39
N LYS A 221 -5.17 28.79 1.52
CA LYS A 221 -4.18 28.13 2.38
C LYS A 221 -3.25 27.27 1.52
N GLU A 222 -1.96 27.58 1.54
CA GLU A 222 -0.96 26.73 0.88
C GLU A 222 -0.94 25.35 1.52
N THR A 223 -1.06 24.33 0.69
CA THR A 223 -1.04 22.92 1.08
C THR A 223 -0.04 22.17 0.20
N LEU A 224 0.85 21.42 0.83
CA LEU A 224 1.76 20.51 0.14
C LEU A 224 1.01 19.22 -0.19
N VAL A 225 0.80 18.94 -1.46
CA VAL A 225 0.23 17.68 -1.94
C VAL A 225 1.34 16.85 -2.55
N ILE A 226 1.59 15.66 -2.03
CA ILE A 226 2.61 14.75 -2.54
C ILE A 226 1.91 13.55 -3.20
N ASN A 227 2.09 13.44 -4.51
CA ASN A 227 1.63 12.29 -5.28
C ASN A 227 2.79 11.30 -5.42
N VAL A 228 2.67 10.14 -4.80
CA VAL A 228 3.71 9.12 -4.77
C VAL A 228 3.38 7.93 -5.66
N HIS A 229 4.41 7.37 -6.29
CA HIS A 229 4.38 6.06 -6.92
C HIS A 229 5.73 5.40 -6.60
N LEU A 230 5.75 4.59 -5.53
CA LEU A 230 6.98 3.96 -5.05
C LEU A 230 7.40 2.79 -5.95
N GLU A 231 8.63 2.30 -5.78
CA GLU A 231 9.17 1.20 -6.59
C GLU A 231 8.26 -0.02 -6.56
N SER A 232 7.99 -0.61 -7.73
CA SER A 232 7.15 -1.81 -7.84
C SER A 232 7.97 -3.08 -7.62
N PHE A 233 7.38 -4.10 -7.03
CA PHE A 233 7.98 -5.46 -6.95
C PHE A 233 8.11 -6.11 -8.32
N ARG A 234 7.46 -5.57 -9.36
CA ARG A 234 7.50 -6.07 -10.74
C ARG A 234 7.23 -7.56 -10.81
N LEU A 235 6.30 -8.05 -9.98
CA LEU A 235 5.87 -9.43 -10.02
C LEU A 235 5.06 -9.67 -11.29
N ARG A 236 5.55 -10.56 -12.15
CA ARG A 236 4.86 -10.98 -13.37
C ARG A 236 4.15 -12.31 -13.11
N ARG A 237 3.14 -12.61 -13.91
CA ARG A 237 2.43 -13.90 -13.84
C ARG A 237 3.40 -15.10 -13.92
N VAL A 238 4.40 -15.02 -14.78
CA VAL A 238 5.45 -16.06 -14.93
C VAL A 238 6.22 -16.28 -13.62
N ASP A 239 6.54 -15.20 -12.89
CA ASP A 239 7.22 -15.33 -11.59
C ASP A 239 6.36 -16.13 -10.60
N GLY A 240 5.03 -15.91 -10.60
CA GLY A 240 4.10 -16.65 -9.76
C GLY A 240 3.98 -18.13 -10.12
N GLU A 241 3.97 -18.46 -11.41
CA GLU A 241 3.95 -19.84 -11.90
C GLU A 241 5.23 -20.60 -11.50
N ASP A 242 6.40 -19.95 -11.61
CA ASP A 242 7.68 -20.52 -11.18
C ASP A 242 7.73 -20.73 -9.66
N TYR A 243 7.24 -19.80 -8.85
CA TYR A 243 7.18 -19.98 -7.39
C TYR A 243 6.24 -21.10 -6.98
N LEU A 244 5.09 -21.24 -7.64
CA LEU A 244 4.16 -22.35 -7.39
C LEU A 244 4.76 -23.69 -7.77
N ARG A 245 5.54 -23.76 -8.86
CA ARG A 245 6.26 -24.97 -9.25
C ARG A 245 7.29 -25.35 -8.20
N LEU A 246 8.18 -24.43 -7.80
CA LEU A 246 9.17 -24.66 -6.76
C LEU A 246 8.55 -25.11 -5.42
N ALA A 247 7.40 -24.54 -5.06
CA ALA A 247 6.66 -24.94 -3.87
C ALA A 247 6.10 -26.37 -3.99
N LYS A 248 5.55 -26.77 -5.15
CA LYS A 248 5.05 -28.12 -5.42
C LYS A 248 6.15 -29.17 -5.45
N ASP A 249 7.31 -28.81 -6.00
CA ASP A 249 8.48 -29.69 -6.07
C ASP A 249 9.17 -29.84 -4.69
N GLY A 250 8.71 -29.10 -3.67
CA GLY A 250 9.29 -29.11 -2.32
C GLY A 250 10.66 -28.44 -2.22
N ASP A 251 11.07 -27.68 -3.23
CA ASP A 251 12.38 -26.99 -3.26
C ASP A 251 12.30 -25.64 -2.50
N ALA A 252 12.17 -25.76 -1.17
CA ALA A 252 12.04 -24.60 -0.28
C ALA A 252 13.28 -23.68 -0.31
N ILE A 253 14.45 -24.21 -0.60
CA ILE A 253 15.70 -23.44 -0.65
C ILE A 253 15.69 -22.54 -1.87
N ARG A 254 15.43 -23.08 -3.07
CA ARG A 254 15.35 -22.28 -4.30
C ARG A 254 14.21 -21.30 -4.26
N LEU A 255 13.05 -21.69 -3.74
CA LEU A 255 11.90 -20.78 -3.56
C LEU A 255 12.27 -19.58 -2.68
N LYS A 256 12.88 -19.83 -1.52
CA LYS A 256 13.36 -18.78 -0.63
C LYS A 256 14.36 -17.84 -1.32
N ASP A 257 15.33 -18.39 -2.02
CA ASP A 257 16.38 -17.59 -2.67
C ASP A 257 15.81 -16.78 -3.86
N ALA A 258 14.89 -17.34 -4.64
CA ALA A 258 14.19 -16.65 -5.71
C ALA A 258 13.33 -15.49 -5.18
N LEU A 259 12.53 -15.72 -4.13
CA LEU A 259 11.74 -14.68 -3.48
C LEU A 259 12.64 -13.58 -2.90
N ARG A 260 13.73 -13.97 -2.22
CA ARG A 260 14.68 -13.01 -1.65
C ARG A 260 15.34 -12.16 -2.73
N ALA A 261 15.82 -12.76 -3.81
CA ALA A 261 16.44 -12.05 -4.93
C ALA A 261 15.47 -11.05 -5.58
N LYS A 262 14.20 -11.43 -5.72
CA LYS A 262 13.18 -10.62 -6.38
C LYS A 262 12.68 -9.47 -5.51
N LEU A 263 12.38 -9.72 -4.25
CA LEU A 263 11.67 -8.75 -3.39
C LEU A 263 12.61 -7.86 -2.56
N SER A 264 13.79 -8.37 -2.17
CA SER A 264 14.69 -7.61 -1.29
C SER A 264 15.15 -6.26 -1.84
N PRO A 265 15.47 -6.13 -3.15
CA PRO A 265 15.85 -4.84 -3.71
C PRO A 265 14.74 -3.80 -3.54
N THR A 266 13.48 -4.18 -3.79
CA THR A 266 12.32 -3.30 -3.68
C THR A 266 12.08 -2.85 -2.24
N PHE A 267 12.14 -3.76 -1.26
CA PHE A 267 12.02 -3.37 0.15
C PHE A 267 13.09 -2.37 0.58
N ARG A 268 14.34 -2.53 0.11
CA ARG A 268 15.42 -1.57 0.39
C ARG A 268 15.18 -0.24 -0.31
N SER A 269 14.67 -0.26 -1.53
CA SER A 269 14.29 0.95 -2.27
C SER A 269 13.16 1.69 -1.55
N HIS A 270 12.12 0.99 -1.12
CA HIS A 270 11.02 1.56 -0.32
C HIS A 270 11.53 2.24 0.95
N ASN A 271 12.52 1.63 1.65
CA ASN A 271 13.11 2.24 2.84
C ASN A 271 13.76 3.60 2.51
N ILE A 272 14.55 3.67 1.43
CA ILE A 272 15.23 4.91 1.04
C ILE A 272 14.22 5.96 0.57
N GLN A 273 13.29 5.56 -0.30
CA GLN A 273 12.24 6.42 -0.83
C GLN A 273 11.36 7.01 0.27
N ALA A 274 10.96 6.17 1.23
CA ALA A 274 10.14 6.60 2.36
C ALA A 274 10.86 7.63 3.25
N ASN A 275 12.16 7.44 3.50
CA ASN A 275 12.93 8.41 4.29
C ASN A 275 13.04 9.75 3.55
N ILE A 276 13.31 9.76 2.24
CA ILE A 276 13.39 11.00 1.44
C ILE A 276 12.06 11.77 1.50
N ILE A 277 10.93 11.07 1.34
CA ILE A 277 9.60 11.71 1.39
C ILE A 277 9.31 12.21 2.80
N HIS A 278 9.60 11.42 3.82
CA HIS A 278 9.44 11.82 5.22
C HIS A 278 10.26 13.07 5.56
N ASP A 279 11.53 13.11 5.17
CA ASP A 279 12.41 14.26 5.42
C ASP A 279 11.89 15.54 4.72
N LEU A 280 11.31 15.39 3.51
CA LEU A 280 10.64 16.49 2.83
C LEU A 280 9.42 16.98 3.63
N ILE A 281 8.58 16.07 4.13
CA ILE A 281 7.41 16.40 4.96
C ILE A 281 7.85 17.15 6.22
N GLN A 282 8.89 16.66 6.92
CA GLN A 282 9.41 17.31 8.12
C GLN A 282 9.99 18.70 7.81
N SER A 283 10.65 18.87 6.67
CA SER A 283 11.21 20.17 6.25
C SER A 283 10.14 21.21 5.92
N TYR A 284 8.92 20.78 5.61
CA TYR A 284 7.77 21.68 5.36
C TYR A 284 7.20 22.26 6.66
N GLY A 285 7.55 21.69 7.80
CA GLY A 285 7.19 22.17 9.13
C GLY A 285 5.72 21.99 9.47
N SER A 286 5.11 22.99 10.09
CA SER A 286 3.70 22.96 10.53
C SER A 286 2.67 23.25 9.42
N GLY A 287 3.12 23.25 8.15
CA GLY A 287 2.23 23.43 6.99
C GLY A 287 1.26 22.25 6.79
N ARG A 288 0.19 22.51 6.04
CA ARG A 288 -0.77 21.45 5.66
C ARG A 288 -0.13 20.52 4.65
N VAL A 289 -0.10 19.21 4.94
CA VAL A 289 0.48 18.18 4.06
C VAL A 289 -0.56 17.12 3.77
N ILE A 290 -0.65 16.73 2.51
CA ILE A 290 -1.47 15.61 2.03
C ILE A 290 -0.54 14.70 1.23
N VAL A 291 -0.48 13.42 1.60
CA VAL A 291 0.26 12.41 0.86
C VAL A 291 -0.70 11.35 0.37
N CYS A 292 -0.69 11.10 -0.91
CA CYS A 292 -1.47 10.04 -1.51
C CYS A 292 -0.75 9.46 -2.73
N GLY A 293 -1.16 8.28 -3.17
CA GLY A 293 -0.57 7.63 -4.33
C GLY A 293 -0.50 6.12 -4.20
N ASP A 294 0.28 5.51 -5.08
CA ASP A 294 0.54 4.08 -5.09
C ASP A 294 1.86 3.77 -4.38
N PHE A 295 1.76 3.25 -3.17
CA PHE A 295 2.91 2.88 -2.35
C PHE A 295 3.54 1.55 -2.78
N ASN A 296 2.88 0.78 -3.64
CA ASN A 296 3.32 -0.56 -4.06
C ASN A 296 3.70 -1.49 -2.89
N ASP A 297 3.04 -1.33 -1.75
CA ASP A 297 3.33 -2.07 -0.53
C ASP A 297 2.06 -2.28 0.31
N THR A 298 2.16 -3.06 1.38
CA THR A 298 1.02 -3.35 2.26
C THR A 298 0.77 -2.23 3.27
N PRO A 299 -0.43 -2.16 3.87
CA PRO A 299 -0.73 -1.20 4.94
C PRO A 299 0.18 -1.32 6.17
N LEU A 300 0.85 -2.47 6.36
CA LEU A 300 1.78 -2.71 7.48
C LEU A 300 3.24 -2.48 7.10
N SER A 301 3.51 -1.90 5.92
CA SER A 301 4.87 -1.70 5.44
C SER A 301 5.61 -0.56 6.16
N TYR A 302 6.93 -0.65 6.14
CA TYR A 302 7.81 0.43 6.62
C TYR A 302 7.58 1.73 5.84
N ALA A 303 7.37 1.64 4.52
CA ALA A 303 7.15 2.82 3.70
C ALA A 303 5.90 3.59 4.14
N ARG A 304 4.78 2.91 4.33
CA ARG A 304 3.53 3.53 4.80
C ARG A 304 3.71 4.12 6.20
N TYR A 305 4.30 3.37 7.12
CA TYR A 305 4.54 3.84 8.48
C TYR A 305 5.45 5.07 8.50
N LYS A 306 6.59 5.03 7.78
CA LYS A 306 7.59 6.10 7.81
C LYS A 306 7.07 7.39 7.16
N ILE A 307 6.38 7.30 6.03
CA ILE A 307 5.78 8.46 5.36
C ILE A 307 4.63 9.05 6.19
N GLY A 308 3.83 8.18 6.84
CA GLY A 308 2.70 8.58 7.66
C GLY A 308 3.07 9.12 9.06
N GLU A 309 4.35 9.11 9.43
CA GLU A 309 4.78 9.58 10.75
C GLU A 309 4.46 11.08 10.93
N GLY A 310 3.61 11.38 11.90
CA GLY A 310 3.10 12.73 12.16
C GLY A 310 1.95 13.18 11.27
N LEU A 311 1.42 12.30 10.43
CA LEU A 311 0.20 12.54 9.63
C LEU A 311 -0.95 11.69 10.16
N GLU A 312 -2.18 12.16 9.94
CA GLU A 312 -3.39 11.37 10.18
C GLU A 312 -3.69 10.49 8.96
N ASP A 313 -4.08 9.25 9.22
CA ASP A 313 -4.54 8.34 8.18
C ASP A 313 -5.99 8.63 7.83
N ALA A 314 -6.28 8.80 6.56
CA ALA A 314 -7.64 9.11 6.07
C ALA A 314 -8.55 7.88 5.92
N PHE A 315 -8.04 6.67 6.20
CA PHE A 315 -8.80 5.42 6.11
C PHE A 315 -9.30 4.90 7.45
#